data_96f44d011034e2db334828daef05dac7
#
_entry.id   96f44d011034e2db334828daef05dac7
#
_cell.length_a   1.000
_cell.length_b   1.000
_cell.length_c   1.000
_cell.angle_alpha   90.00
_cell.angle_beta   90.00
_cell.angle_gamma   90.00
#
_symmetry.space_group_name_H-M   'P 1'
#
loop_
_entity.id
_entity.type
_entity.pdbx_description
1 polymer ?
#
loop_
_entity_poly.entity_id
_entity_poly.type
_entity_poly.pdbx_seq_one_letter_code
_entity_poly.pdbx_strand_id
1 'polypeptide(L)'
;ALLNALALADDTVDDMVDGCVILDMGAQTTTLTAYKGTQYLHNKVIPLGGYDITRDIEQIGVSLAYAEQLKCKYGCASADFVEVNHRFRIPAPNAPGGEVALMEKDLANIISSRLDQMINPLMEILNEEVDRYRVLYITGGGAMLKGIDQYLQQKTRIPVMYGSHASFLSTDTDDEMCMPMYSSLVGTLLLGNEYRKKHPLAAANNTGL
;
A
#
# COMPACT_ATOMS: atom_id res chain seq x y z
N ALA A 1 1.03 -6.82 -8.54
CA ALA A 1 1.93 -7.80 -7.91
C ALA A 1 3.26 -7.92 -8.65
N LEU A 2 3.31 -8.50 -9.87
CA LEU A 2 4.56 -8.65 -10.63
C LEU A 2 5.29 -7.32 -10.85
N LEU A 3 4.55 -6.24 -11.16
CA LEU A 3 5.12 -4.90 -11.36
C LEU A 3 5.80 -4.36 -10.09
N ASN A 4 5.19 -4.57 -8.94
CA ASN A 4 5.79 -4.19 -7.65
C ASN A 4 7.04 -5.03 -7.37
N ALA A 5 7.00 -6.35 -7.64
CA ALA A 5 8.16 -7.21 -7.47
C ALA A 5 9.34 -6.75 -8.34
N LEU A 6 9.09 -6.35 -9.60
CA LEU A 6 10.13 -5.80 -10.47
C LEU A 6 10.70 -4.48 -9.95
N ALA A 7 9.84 -3.58 -9.44
CA ALA A 7 10.26 -2.30 -8.90
C ALA A 7 11.07 -2.43 -7.60
N LEU A 8 10.85 -3.49 -6.84
CA LEU A 8 11.52 -3.75 -5.56
C LEU A 8 12.69 -4.73 -5.66
N ALA A 9 12.93 -5.33 -6.85
CA ALA A 9 13.86 -6.45 -7.02
C ALA A 9 15.32 -6.11 -6.67
N ASP A 10 15.72 -4.85 -6.84
CA ASP A 10 17.11 -4.45 -6.60
C ASP A 10 17.43 -4.42 -5.09
N ASP A 11 16.50 -3.94 -4.27
CA ASP A 11 16.68 -3.86 -2.81
C ASP A 11 16.36 -5.17 -2.08
N THR A 12 15.66 -6.11 -2.75
CA THR A 12 15.06 -7.31 -2.13
C THR A 12 15.70 -8.62 -2.58
N VAL A 13 16.77 -8.59 -3.38
CA VAL A 13 17.35 -9.80 -3.99
C VAL A 13 17.73 -10.85 -2.94
N ASP A 14 18.39 -10.45 -1.87
CA ASP A 14 18.80 -11.40 -0.81
C ASP A 14 17.58 -11.92 -0.03
N ASP A 15 16.61 -11.05 0.26
CA ASP A 15 15.38 -11.45 0.97
C ASP A 15 14.47 -12.34 0.12
N MET A 16 14.48 -12.17 -1.21
CA MET A 16 13.75 -13.06 -2.11
C MET A 16 14.27 -14.50 -2.04
N VAL A 17 15.60 -14.69 -1.86
CA VAL A 17 16.19 -16.03 -1.73
C VAL A 17 15.62 -16.76 -0.52
N ASP A 18 15.50 -16.07 0.61
CA ASP A 18 15.00 -16.62 1.86
C ASP A 18 13.47 -16.67 1.94
N GLY A 19 12.79 -15.96 1.09
CA GLY A 19 11.33 -15.83 1.01
C GLY A 19 10.83 -14.49 1.49
N CYS A 20 10.06 -13.80 0.64
CA CYS A 20 9.44 -12.51 0.96
C CYS A 20 7.98 -12.45 0.54
N VAL A 21 7.26 -11.54 1.18
CA VAL A 21 5.89 -11.19 0.85
C VAL A 21 5.84 -9.73 0.42
N ILE A 22 5.11 -9.42 -0.63
CA ILE A 22 4.80 -8.07 -1.06
C ILE A 22 3.31 -7.82 -0.87
N LEU A 23 2.96 -6.83 -0.08
CA LEU A 23 1.60 -6.38 0.18
C LEU A 23 1.37 -5.03 -0.48
N ASP A 24 0.65 -5.03 -1.60
CA ASP A 24 0.23 -3.82 -2.30
C ASP A 24 -1.14 -3.39 -1.79
N MET A 25 -1.17 -2.27 -1.08
CA MET A 25 -2.38 -1.67 -0.49
C MET A 25 -2.86 -0.52 -1.38
N GLY A 26 -3.62 -0.86 -2.42
CA GLY A 26 -4.18 0.10 -3.37
C GLY A 26 -5.44 0.80 -2.88
N ALA A 27 -6.06 1.60 -3.77
CA ALA A 27 -7.29 2.30 -3.46
C ALA A 27 -8.52 1.37 -3.35
N GLN A 28 -8.63 0.39 -4.24
CA GLN A 28 -9.80 -0.52 -4.32
C GLN A 28 -9.46 -1.97 -4.00
N THR A 29 -8.18 -2.32 -3.96
CA THR A 29 -7.72 -3.69 -3.73
C THR A 29 -6.51 -3.72 -2.83
N THR A 30 -6.39 -4.79 -2.06
CA THR A 30 -5.18 -5.16 -1.34
C THR A 30 -4.70 -6.49 -1.90
N THR A 31 -3.46 -6.51 -2.40
CA THR A 31 -2.89 -7.69 -3.08
C THR A 31 -1.68 -8.19 -2.29
N LEU A 32 -1.72 -9.45 -1.89
CA LEU A 32 -0.58 -10.15 -1.32
C LEU A 32 0.07 -11.02 -2.41
N THR A 33 1.38 -10.95 -2.52
CA THR A 33 2.16 -11.82 -3.39
C THR A 33 3.38 -12.33 -2.64
N ALA A 34 3.60 -13.64 -2.67
CA ALA A 34 4.72 -14.29 -1.98
C ALA A 34 5.68 -14.92 -2.98
N TYR A 35 6.98 -14.77 -2.69
CA TYR A 35 8.09 -15.29 -3.48
C TYR A 35 9.09 -16.03 -2.60
N LYS A 36 9.79 -17.02 -3.20
CA LYS A 36 11.00 -17.63 -2.66
C LYS A 36 12.01 -17.79 -3.79
N GLY A 37 13.10 -17.05 -3.73
CA GLY A 37 14.00 -16.88 -4.86
C GLY A 37 13.25 -16.31 -6.06
N THR A 38 13.38 -16.97 -7.21
CA THR A 38 12.63 -16.61 -8.43
C THR A 38 11.26 -17.29 -8.50
N GLN A 39 10.92 -18.14 -7.54
CA GLN A 39 9.68 -18.90 -7.52
C GLN A 39 8.55 -18.07 -6.93
N TYR A 40 7.52 -17.87 -7.73
CA TYR A 40 6.24 -17.35 -7.29
C TYR A 40 5.48 -18.43 -6.51
N LEU A 41 5.06 -18.12 -5.29
CA LEU A 41 4.38 -19.07 -4.40
C LEU A 41 2.87 -18.82 -4.35
N HIS A 42 2.47 -17.61 -3.97
CA HIS A 42 1.08 -17.27 -3.73
C HIS A 42 0.73 -15.89 -4.26
N ASN A 43 -0.54 -15.73 -4.66
CA ASN A 43 -1.16 -14.42 -4.91
C ASN A 43 -2.60 -14.45 -4.40
N LYS A 44 -2.92 -13.48 -3.59
CA LYS A 44 -4.29 -13.27 -3.07
C LYS A 44 -4.67 -11.82 -3.28
N VAL A 45 -5.82 -11.60 -3.88
CA VAL A 45 -6.40 -10.26 -4.04
C VAL A 45 -7.64 -10.16 -3.17
N ILE A 46 -7.66 -9.16 -2.33
CA ILE A 46 -8.82 -8.77 -1.53
C ILE A 46 -9.45 -7.54 -2.21
N PRO A 47 -10.75 -7.56 -2.56
CA PRO A 47 -11.42 -6.44 -3.22
C PRO A 47 -11.82 -5.36 -2.21
N LEU A 48 -10.88 -4.96 -1.37
CA LEU A 48 -10.97 -3.88 -0.39
C LEU A 48 -9.66 -3.11 -0.41
N GLY A 49 -9.74 -1.79 -0.26
CA GLY A 49 -8.58 -0.91 -0.27
C GLY A 49 -8.78 0.38 0.50
N GLY A 50 -7.91 1.35 0.29
CA GLY A 50 -7.95 2.64 0.98
C GLY A 50 -9.25 3.42 0.77
N TYR A 51 -9.95 3.19 -0.33
CA TYR A 51 -11.25 3.82 -0.62
C TYR A 51 -12.35 3.30 0.30
N ASP A 52 -12.31 2.02 0.70
CA ASP A 52 -13.30 1.46 1.64
C ASP A 52 -13.12 2.06 3.03
N ILE A 53 -11.88 2.34 3.45
CA ILE A 53 -11.60 3.12 4.67
C ILE A 53 -12.23 4.51 4.58
N THR A 54 -12.08 5.19 3.46
CA THR A 54 -12.65 6.52 3.23
C THR A 54 -14.18 6.49 3.34
N ARG A 55 -14.81 5.47 2.78
CA ARG A 55 -16.27 5.28 2.87
C ARG A 55 -16.76 5.00 4.28
N ASP A 56 -15.98 4.29 5.09
CA ASP A 56 -16.34 4.09 6.50
C ASP A 56 -16.26 5.41 7.29
N ILE A 57 -15.25 6.23 7.01
CA ILE A 57 -15.13 7.56 7.62
C ILE A 57 -16.28 8.48 7.16
N GLU A 58 -16.72 8.39 5.91
CA GLU A 58 -17.88 9.15 5.40
C GLU A 58 -19.14 8.92 6.24
N GLN A 59 -19.32 7.71 6.81
CA GLN A 59 -20.50 7.37 7.61
C GLN A 59 -20.67 8.22 8.88
N ILE A 60 -19.63 8.95 9.32
CA ILE A 60 -19.79 9.91 10.42
C ILE A 60 -20.56 11.18 10.01
N GLY A 61 -20.96 11.30 8.73
CA GLY A 61 -21.77 12.41 8.20
C GLY A 61 -21.00 13.51 7.47
N VAL A 62 -19.71 13.26 7.17
CA VAL A 62 -18.87 14.15 6.34
C VAL A 62 -19.00 13.82 4.85
N SER A 63 -18.50 14.71 3.98
CA SER A 63 -18.40 14.37 2.54
C SER A 63 -17.27 13.39 2.30
N LEU A 64 -17.37 12.61 1.21
CA LEU A 64 -16.33 11.65 0.81
C LEU A 64 -14.96 12.32 0.63
N ALA A 65 -14.92 13.50 0.02
CA ALA A 65 -13.67 14.25 -0.16
C ALA A 65 -13.05 14.67 1.18
N TYR A 66 -13.89 15.05 2.14
CA TYR A 66 -13.41 15.41 3.47
C TYR A 66 -12.98 14.18 4.29
N ALA A 67 -13.69 13.06 4.15
CA ALA A 67 -13.29 11.77 4.73
C ALA A 67 -11.90 11.34 4.24
N GLU A 68 -11.60 11.50 2.95
CA GLU A 68 -10.27 11.24 2.40
C GLU A 68 -9.20 12.14 3.01
N GLN A 69 -9.50 13.43 3.16
CA GLN A 69 -8.57 14.38 3.81
C GLN A 69 -8.34 14.01 5.29
N LEU A 70 -9.37 13.60 6.02
CA LEU A 70 -9.24 13.13 7.40
C LEU A 70 -8.35 11.89 7.48
N LYS A 71 -8.58 10.91 6.62
CA LYS A 71 -7.75 9.70 6.52
C LYS A 71 -6.29 10.03 6.26
N CYS A 72 -6.00 10.83 5.24
CA CYS A 72 -4.63 11.15 4.84
C CYS A 72 -3.90 11.99 5.89
N LYS A 73 -4.59 12.91 6.58
CA LYS A 73 -3.96 13.86 7.49
C LYS A 73 -3.86 13.36 8.93
N TYR A 74 -4.89 12.65 9.41
CA TYR A 74 -5.03 12.25 10.80
C TYR A 74 -5.24 10.76 11.00
N GLY A 75 -5.31 9.99 9.90
CA GLY A 75 -5.50 8.56 9.96
C GLY A 75 -4.32 7.86 10.62
N CYS A 76 -4.63 6.88 11.48
CA CYS A 76 -3.67 6.00 12.11
C CYS A 76 -4.20 4.56 12.06
N ALA A 77 -3.32 3.59 11.86
CA ALA A 77 -3.68 2.19 11.70
C ALA A 77 -4.23 1.53 12.98
N SER A 78 -3.92 2.09 14.15
CA SER A 78 -4.46 1.66 15.45
C SER A 78 -4.62 2.84 16.40
N ALA A 79 -5.64 2.78 17.25
CA ALA A 79 -5.82 3.74 18.33
C ALA A 79 -4.70 3.68 19.37
N ASP A 80 -3.99 2.55 19.48
CA ASP A 80 -2.86 2.37 20.39
C ASP A 80 -1.62 3.15 19.96
N PHE A 81 -1.53 3.51 18.67
CA PHE A 81 -0.42 4.29 18.11
C PHE A 81 -0.70 5.80 18.12
N VAL A 82 -1.87 6.22 18.60
CA VAL A 82 -2.23 7.63 18.75
C VAL A 82 -1.68 8.15 20.08
N GLU A 83 -0.59 8.91 20.01
CA GLU A 83 0.10 9.45 21.18
C GLU A 83 -0.73 10.52 21.91
N VAL A 84 -1.29 11.47 21.14
CA VAL A 84 -2.13 12.55 21.66
C VAL A 84 -3.51 12.45 21.03
N ASN A 85 -4.53 12.23 21.87
CA ASN A 85 -5.90 12.05 21.40
C ASN A 85 -6.60 13.41 21.19
N HIS A 86 -6.30 14.05 20.05
CA HIS A 86 -6.91 15.32 19.69
C HIS A 86 -8.40 15.19 19.45
N ARG A 87 -9.14 16.26 19.78
CA ARG A 87 -10.56 16.39 19.48
C ARG A 87 -10.76 17.37 18.33
N PHE A 88 -11.38 16.90 17.27
CA PHE A 88 -11.75 17.72 16.13
C PHE A 88 -13.24 18.05 16.16
N ARG A 89 -13.59 19.28 15.80
CA ARG A 89 -14.94 19.65 15.36
C ARG A 89 -14.90 19.75 13.86
N ILE A 90 -15.66 18.90 13.20
CA ILE A 90 -15.65 18.75 11.75
C ILE A 90 -17.02 19.09 11.18
N PRO A 91 -17.09 19.89 10.10
CA PRO A 91 -18.32 20.12 9.38
C PRO A 91 -18.87 18.79 8.85
N ALA A 92 -20.09 18.47 9.22
CA ALA A 92 -20.77 17.25 8.83
C ALA A 92 -22.22 17.60 8.44
N PRO A 93 -22.45 18.12 7.21
CA PRO A 93 -23.76 18.62 6.79
C PRO A 93 -24.88 17.57 6.89
N ASN A 94 -24.53 16.30 6.83
CA ASN A 94 -25.45 15.17 6.91
C ASN A 94 -25.69 14.69 8.35
N ALA A 95 -24.97 15.25 9.33
CA ALA A 95 -25.15 14.91 10.73
C ALA A 95 -26.17 15.85 11.41
N PRO A 96 -26.89 15.40 12.45
CA PRO A 96 -27.72 16.25 13.26
C PRO A 96 -26.91 17.40 13.88
N GLY A 97 -27.27 18.65 13.58
CA GLY A 97 -26.54 19.84 14.04
C GLY A 97 -25.44 20.33 13.10
N GLY A 98 -25.19 19.68 11.96
CA GLY A 98 -24.24 20.14 10.93
C GLY A 98 -22.77 19.99 11.29
N GLU A 99 -22.45 19.48 12.47
CA GLU A 99 -21.09 19.25 12.97
C GLU A 99 -20.99 17.92 13.74
N VAL A 100 -19.84 17.28 13.67
CA VAL A 100 -19.48 16.10 14.47
C VAL A 100 -18.23 16.39 15.30
N ALA A 101 -18.22 15.98 16.56
CA ALA A 101 -17.02 15.92 17.37
C ALA A 101 -16.38 14.53 17.19
N LEU A 102 -15.17 14.48 16.67
CA LEU A 102 -14.41 13.25 16.43
C LEU A 102 -13.12 13.30 17.24
N MET A 103 -12.84 12.23 17.97
CA MET A 103 -11.52 12.02 18.58
C MET A 103 -10.60 11.31 17.60
N GLU A 104 -9.30 11.59 17.65
CA GLU A 104 -8.32 10.94 16.76
C GLU A 104 -8.31 9.42 16.96
N LYS A 105 -8.49 8.95 18.19
CA LYS A 105 -8.64 7.52 18.50
C LYS A 105 -9.90 6.90 17.89
N ASP A 106 -10.99 7.64 17.80
CA ASP A 106 -12.22 7.12 17.17
C ASP A 106 -12.03 6.98 15.67
N LEU A 107 -11.34 7.93 15.03
CA LEU A 107 -10.93 7.82 13.63
C LEU A 107 -10.04 6.58 13.41
N ALA A 108 -9.04 6.39 14.29
CA ALA A 108 -8.16 5.22 14.21
C ALA A 108 -8.91 3.89 14.40
N ASN A 109 -9.95 3.85 15.26
CA ASN A 109 -10.80 2.67 15.43
C ASN A 109 -11.62 2.34 14.17
N ILE A 110 -12.15 3.35 13.49
CA ILE A 110 -12.82 3.15 12.19
C ILE A 110 -11.86 2.54 11.19
N ILE A 111 -10.65 3.11 11.08
CA ILE A 111 -9.62 2.67 10.17
C ILE A 111 -9.16 1.23 10.49
N SER A 112 -8.85 0.93 11.74
CA SER A 112 -8.38 -0.40 12.17
C SER A 112 -9.41 -1.50 11.91
N SER A 113 -10.70 -1.21 12.10
CA SER A 113 -11.78 -2.16 11.80
C SER A 113 -11.82 -2.53 10.31
N ARG A 114 -11.55 -1.58 9.41
CA ARG A 114 -11.47 -1.86 7.98
C ARG A 114 -10.16 -2.57 7.62
N LEU A 115 -9.05 -2.18 8.22
CA LEU A 115 -7.77 -2.87 8.05
C LEU A 115 -7.87 -4.34 8.45
N ASP A 116 -8.58 -4.66 9.55
CA ASP A 116 -8.83 -6.04 9.95
C ASP A 116 -9.55 -6.85 8.87
N GLN A 117 -10.54 -6.27 8.22
CA GLN A 117 -11.26 -6.93 7.12
C GLN A 117 -10.40 -7.11 5.87
N MET A 118 -9.44 -6.22 5.63
CA MET A 118 -8.50 -6.32 4.52
C MET A 118 -7.40 -7.37 4.79
N ILE A 119 -6.91 -7.46 6.01
CA ILE A 119 -5.71 -8.24 6.36
C ILE A 119 -6.05 -9.64 6.87
N ASN A 120 -7.13 -9.82 7.67
CA ASN A 120 -7.46 -11.14 8.23
C ASN A 120 -7.60 -12.25 7.17
N PRO A 121 -8.18 -12.02 5.97
CA PRO A 121 -8.25 -13.06 4.94
C PRO A 121 -6.88 -13.46 4.37
N LEU A 122 -5.84 -12.66 4.60
CA LEU A 122 -4.46 -12.94 4.18
C LEU A 122 -3.67 -13.71 5.24
N MET A 123 -4.14 -13.65 6.50
CA MET A 123 -3.45 -14.29 7.62
C MET A 123 -3.40 -15.82 7.50
N GLU A 124 -4.37 -16.43 6.84
CA GLU A 124 -4.37 -17.87 6.56
C GLU A 124 -3.09 -18.25 5.80
N ILE A 125 -2.80 -17.57 4.69
CA ILE A 125 -1.59 -17.80 3.88
C ILE A 125 -0.32 -17.48 4.68
N LEU A 126 -0.32 -16.37 5.43
CA LEU A 126 0.86 -15.92 6.16
C LEU A 126 1.19 -16.82 7.35
N ASN A 127 0.18 -17.38 8.03
CA ASN A 127 0.38 -18.24 9.19
C ASN A 127 0.77 -19.67 8.81
N GLU A 128 0.26 -20.20 7.70
CA GLU A 128 0.61 -21.56 7.24
C GLU A 128 2.11 -21.67 6.89
N GLU A 129 2.74 -20.57 6.54
CA GLU A 129 4.10 -20.52 6.04
C GLU A 129 4.97 -19.43 6.71
N VAL A 130 4.65 -19.06 7.96
CA VAL A 130 5.31 -17.95 8.66
C VAL A 130 6.84 -18.09 8.71
N ASP A 131 7.34 -19.30 8.85
CA ASP A 131 8.79 -19.61 8.87
C ASP A 131 9.45 -19.54 7.48
N ARG A 132 8.64 -19.35 6.43
CA ARG A 132 9.12 -19.23 5.04
C ARG A 132 9.34 -17.79 4.60
N TYR A 133 8.81 -16.81 5.37
CA TYR A 133 8.88 -15.42 4.98
C TYR A 133 9.75 -14.62 5.94
N ARG A 134 10.85 -14.12 5.44
CA ARG A 134 11.79 -13.32 6.21
C ARG A 134 11.32 -11.87 6.40
N VAL A 135 10.62 -11.33 5.41
CA VAL A 135 10.20 -9.94 5.38
C VAL A 135 8.88 -9.76 4.61
N LEU A 136 8.08 -8.79 5.05
CA LEU A 136 6.89 -8.31 4.37
C LEU A 136 7.14 -6.88 3.88
N TYR A 137 7.21 -6.72 2.58
CA TYR A 137 7.31 -5.41 1.93
C TYR A 137 5.93 -4.83 1.71
N ILE A 138 5.71 -3.58 2.16
CA ILE A 138 4.47 -2.85 1.94
C ILE A 138 4.64 -1.78 0.87
N THR A 139 3.64 -1.64 0.01
CA THR A 139 3.62 -0.69 -1.10
C THR A 139 2.19 -0.23 -1.41
N GLY A 140 2.04 0.67 -2.37
CA GLY A 140 0.77 1.30 -2.69
C GLY A 140 0.42 2.48 -1.78
N GLY A 141 -0.68 3.18 -2.08
CA GLY A 141 -1.11 4.36 -1.31
C GLY A 141 -1.47 4.05 0.14
N GLY A 142 -1.96 2.84 0.44
CA GLY A 142 -2.26 2.39 1.80
C GLY A 142 -1.03 2.24 2.69
N ALA A 143 0.15 2.03 2.12
CA ALA A 143 1.42 1.99 2.84
C ALA A 143 1.79 3.35 3.47
N MET A 144 1.14 4.44 3.04
CA MET A 144 1.35 5.79 3.61
C MET A 144 0.55 6.05 4.89
N LEU A 145 -0.29 5.12 5.32
CA LEU A 145 -1.07 5.28 6.55
C LEU A 145 -0.15 5.20 7.78
N LYS A 146 -0.25 6.18 8.68
CA LYS A 146 0.57 6.22 9.89
C LYS A 146 0.42 4.94 10.72
N GLY A 147 1.53 4.31 11.09
CA GLY A 147 1.58 3.11 11.93
C GLY A 147 1.15 1.82 11.26
N ILE A 148 1.00 1.81 9.92
CA ILE A 148 0.60 0.60 9.18
C ILE A 148 1.67 -0.51 9.27
N ASP A 149 2.93 -0.15 9.28
CA ASP A 149 4.07 -1.05 9.49
C ASP A 149 3.99 -1.76 10.84
N GLN A 150 3.79 -1.01 11.92
CA GLN A 150 3.65 -1.55 13.27
C GLN A 150 2.39 -2.43 13.38
N TYR A 151 1.25 -1.99 12.81
CA TYR A 151 0.02 -2.76 12.78
C TYR A 151 0.22 -4.11 12.09
N LEU A 152 0.83 -4.11 10.92
CA LEU A 152 1.10 -5.34 10.16
C LEU A 152 2.12 -6.23 10.87
N GLN A 153 3.18 -5.68 11.45
CA GLN A 153 4.17 -6.45 12.18
C GLN A 153 3.56 -7.13 13.41
N GLN A 154 2.68 -6.45 14.15
CA GLN A 154 1.96 -7.04 15.29
C GLN A 154 1.01 -8.17 14.85
N LYS A 155 0.33 -7.99 13.70
CA LYS A 155 -0.60 -8.98 13.15
C LYS A 155 0.11 -10.21 12.60
N THR A 156 1.14 -10.00 11.78
CA THR A 156 1.77 -11.08 10.99
C THR A 156 2.95 -11.72 11.68
N ARG A 157 3.58 -11.03 12.64
CA ARG A 157 4.86 -11.38 13.27
C ARG A 157 6.04 -11.47 12.29
N ILE A 158 5.86 -11.00 11.07
CA ILE A 158 6.89 -10.90 10.05
C ILE A 158 7.45 -9.48 10.10
N PRO A 159 8.78 -9.28 10.05
CA PRO A 159 9.35 -7.94 9.91
C PRO A 159 8.77 -7.20 8.71
N VAL A 160 8.35 -5.95 8.90
CA VAL A 160 7.72 -5.14 7.86
C VAL A 160 8.68 -4.05 7.40
N MET A 161 8.82 -3.91 6.09
CA MET A 161 9.63 -2.87 5.45
C MET A 161 8.82 -2.15 4.36
N TYR A 162 9.14 -0.89 4.14
CA TYR A 162 8.60 -0.16 3.00
C TYR A 162 9.32 -0.58 1.72
N GLY A 163 8.55 -0.91 0.69
CA GLY A 163 9.11 -1.20 -0.62
C GLY A 163 9.73 0.06 -1.21
N SER A 164 11.01 -0.01 -1.57
CA SER A 164 11.74 1.07 -2.25
C SER A 164 12.01 0.70 -3.70
N HIS A 165 11.91 1.67 -4.58
CA HIS A 165 12.27 1.57 -5.99
C HIS A 165 13.18 2.73 -6.42
N ALA A 166 13.76 3.42 -5.44
CA ALA A 166 14.59 4.60 -5.64
C ALA A 166 15.84 4.29 -6.49
N SER A 167 16.41 3.08 -6.38
CA SER A 167 17.57 2.63 -7.15
C SER A 167 17.34 2.63 -8.68
N PHE A 168 16.10 2.54 -9.13
CA PHE A 168 15.75 2.59 -10.55
C PHE A 168 15.47 4.00 -11.08
N LEU A 169 15.48 5.00 -10.21
CA LEU A 169 15.20 6.39 -10.56
C LEU A 169 16.50 7.18 -10.70
N SER A 170 16.47 8.26 -11.51
CA SER A 170 17.58 9.20 -11.60
C SER A 170 17.73 9.99 -10.30
N THR A 171 18.95 10.39 -9.98
CA THR A 171 19.24 11.28 -8.83
C THR A 171 18.53 12.63 -8.89
N ASP A 172 18.08 13.03 -10.08
CA ASP A 172 17.36 14.27 -10.31
C ASP A 172 15.81 14.08 -10.24
N THR A 173 15.35 12.87 -9.90
CA THR A 173 13.92 12.58 -9.77
C THR A 173 13.39 13.18 -8.47
N ASP A 174 12.17 13.72 -8.52
CA ASP A 174 11.47 14.25 -7.35
C ASP A 174 11.31 13.16 -6.27
N ASP A 175 11.59 13.50 -5.01
CA ASP A 175 11.48 12.60 -3.86
C ASP A 175 10.07 11.98 -3.74
N GLU A 176 9.03 12.69 -4.20
CA GLU A 176 7.67 12.16 -4.24
C GLU A 176 7.57 10.88 -5.07
N MET A 177 8.31 10.79 -6.18
CA MET A 177 8.31 9.61 -7.06
C MET A 177 8.98 8.40 -6.41
N CYS A 178 9.75 8.59 -5.35
CA CYS A 178 10.37 7.50 -4.57
C CYS A 178 9.40 6.85 -3.57
N MET A 179 8.20 7.43 -3.38
CA MET A 179 7.22 6.92 -2.42
C MET A 179 6.62 5.57 -2.85
N PRO A 180 6.28 4.68 -1.90
CA PRO A 180 5.75 3.35 -2.18
C PRO A 180 4.53 3.31 -3.11
N MET A 181 3.73 4.37 -3.13
CA MET A 181 2.54 4.48 -3.98
C MET A 181 2.85 4.43 -5.49
N TYR A 182 4.09 4.72 -5.91
CA TYR A 182 4.51 4.71 -7.31
C TYR A 182 5.19 3.42 -7.76
N SER A 183 5.36 2.41 -6.89
CA SER A 183 6.06 1.16 -7.21
C SER A 183 5.50 0.44 -8.44
N SER A 184 4.18 0.37 -8.58
CA SER A 184 3.53 -0.24 -9.75
C SER A 184 3.83 0.53 -11.05
N LEU A 185 3.92 1.86 -10.98
CA LEU A 185 4.26 2.70 -12.14
C LEU A 185 5.69 2.43 -12.58
N VAL A 186 6.64 2.47 -11.63
CA VAL A 186 8.06 2.19 -11.91
C VAL A 186 8.23 0.78 -12.48
N GLY A 187 7.61 -0.24 -11.87
CA GLY A 187 7.63 -1.60 -12.38
C GLY A 187 7.06 -1.72 -13.81
N THR A 188 6.03 -0.94 -14.14
CA THR A 188 5.46 -0.89 -15.50
C THR A 188 6.48 -0.31 -16.49
N LEU A 189 7.18 0.76 -16.11
CA LEU A 189 8.21 1.37 -16.95
C LEU A 189 9.40 0.43 -17.18
N LEU A 190 9.83 -0.29 -16.12
CA LEU A 190 10.90 -1.29 -16.23
C LEU A 190 10.51 -2.41 -17.19
N LEU A 191 9.31 -2.97 -17.05
CA LEU A 191 8.81 -4.02 -17.93
C LEU A 191 8.67 -3.55 -19.37
N GLY A 192 8.15 -2.32 -19.57
CA GLY A 192 8.03 -1.71 -20.90
C GLY A 192 9.39 -1.48 -21.57
N ASN A 193 10.41 -1.09 -20.79
CA ASN A 193 11.76 -0.92 -21.29
C ASN A 193 12.41 -2.25 -21.68
N GLU A 194 12.24 -3.30 -20.88
CA GLU A 194 12.70 -4.65 -21.21
C GLU A 194 12.01 -5.21 -22.46
N TYR A 195 10.69 -5.00 -22.56
CA TYR A 195 9.94 -5.40 -23.76
C TYR A 195 10.46 -4.70 -25.02
N ARG A 196 10.73 -3.39 -24.94
CA ARG A 196 11.24 -2.59 -26.06
C ARG A 196 12.65 -3.02 -26.48
N LYS A 197 13.51 -3.39 -25.52
CA LYS A 197 14.85 -3.94 -25.82
C LYS A 197 14.75 -5.25 -26.61
N LYS A 198 13.80 -6.12 -26.27
CA LYS A 198 13.58 -7.42 -26.94
C LYS A 198 12.83 -7.29 -28.27
N HIS A 199 12.04 -6.22 -28.45
CA HIS A 199 11.24 -5.95 -29.64
C HIS A 199 11.51 -4.51 -30.12
N PRO A 200 12.69 -4.25 -30.70
CA PRO A 200 12.99 -2.92 -31.22
C PRO A 200 11.98 -2.54 -32.30
N LEU A 201 11.42 -1.33 -32.19
CA LEU A 201 10.57 -0.78 -33.24
C LEU A 201 11.36 -0.81 -34.54
N ALA A 202 10.81 -1.40 -35.61
CA ALA A 202 11.39 -1.29 -36.94
C ALA A 202 11.60 0.19 -37.25
N ALA A 203 12.83 0.58 -37.56
CA ALA A 203 13.13 1.96 -37.95
C ALA A 203 12.12 2.36 -39.02
N ALA A 204 11.31 3.40 -38.75
CA ALA A 204 10.44 3.95 -39.78
C ALA A 204 11.36 4.42 -40.90
N ASN A 205 11.38 3.68 -41.99
CA ASN A 205 12.05 4.11 -43.21
C ASN A 205 11.36 5.39 -43.65
N ASN A 206 11.91 6.52 -43.23
CA ASN A 206 11.67 7.80 -43.89
C ASN A 206 12.35 7.73 -45.27
N THR A 207 11.76 6.96 -46.19
CA THR A 207 11.98 7.21 -47.58
C THR A 207 11.16 8.41 -47.96
N GLY A 208 11.82 9.59 -47.90
CA GLY A 208 11.28 10.82 -48.42
C GLY A 208 10.89 10.65 -49.89
N LEU A 209 9.77 11.20 -50.24
CA LEU A 209 9.43 11.75 -51.55
C LEU A 209 9.48 13.27 -51.46
#